data_4cbb6ff823b2aa52890b27b71e886a3c
#
_entry.id   4cbb6ff823b2aa52890b27b71e886a3c
#
_cell.length_a   1.000
_cell.length_b   1.000
_cell.length_c   1.000
_cell.angle_alpha   90.00
_cell.angle_beta   90.00
_cell.angle_gamma   90.00
#
_symmetry.space_group_name_H-M   'P 1'
#
loop_
_entity.id
_entity.type
_entity.pdbx_description
1 polymer ?
#
loop_
_entity_poly.entity_id
_entity_poly.type
_entity_poly.pdbx_seq_one_letter_code
_entity_poly.pdbx_strand_id
1 'polypeptide(L)'
;MSERTYLDAASAEALHPAAREMLLQAVDSGWADPVRLHHEGRTARLLLDNARAVLADAVGVRPDELYLTTSGTAAIHTGLTAIGAARKRVGSTVVHSAVEHSAVLHTAGSSGVEVGVDMAGRVDLDAFTEAVRQPGVAVAALQSANHEVGTRQPIEAAAEACGDVPLFVDAAASIGHDAVPAGWSALAASAHKWGGPAGVGLLAVRKGTRIAPAWPMDEREDGLSTGFPDIPNALAAAAALQARLSEAEELNKQHRAWIDEVRRRVAADIPDVEVVGDPDDRLPHILTFSALYVDGEALVTALDAEGFAVSSGSACTSSTLKPSHVLAAMGVLTHGNVRISLTRGTTYADIDRFCAVVPGVIRRIRAEVGL
;
A
#
# COMPACT_ATOMS: atom_id res chain seq x y z
N MET A 1 -29.22 -16.64 -3.86
CA MET A 1 -28.28 -15.52 -3.67
C MET A 1 -27.03 -15.94 -4.42
N SER A 2 -26.58 -15.15 -5.41
CA SER A 2 -25.30 -15.43 -6.09
C SER A 2 -24.19 -15.40 -5.04
N GLU A 3 -23.26 -16.33 -5.14
CA GLU A 3 -22.08 -16.36 -4.28
C GLU A 3 -21.29 -15.06 -4.47
N ARG A 4 -20.99 -14.35 -3.35
CA ARG A 4 -20.34 -13.04 -3.40
C ARG A 4 -18.82 -13.21 -3.44
N THR A 5 -18.18 -12.61 -4.43
CA THR A 5 -16.72 -12.65 -4.59
C THR A 5 -16.11 -11.29 -4.23
N TYR A 6 -15.18 -11.28 -3.28
CA TYR A 6 -14.43 -10.09 -2.88
C TYR A 6 -13.12 -9.98 -3.67
N LEU A 7 -13.00 -8.94 -4.48
CA LEU A 7 -11.85 -8.64 -5.35
C LEU A 7 -11.26 -7.24 -5.08
N ASP A 8 -11.21 -6.83 -3.81
CA ASP A 8 -10.68 -5.52 -3.42
C ASP A 8 -9.62 -5.61 -2.30
N ALA A 9 -8.74 -6.63 -2.36
CA ALA A 9 -7.64 -6.82 -1.41
C ALA A 9 -6.68 -5.62 -1.33
N ALA A 10 -6.50 -4.89 -2.44
CA ALA A 10 -5.67 -3.68 -2.47
C ALA A 10 -6.23 -2.53 -1.62
N SER A 11 -7.54 -2.51 -1.33
CA SER A 11 -8.11 -1.61 -0.31
C SER A 11 -7.94 -2.19 1.09
N ALA A 12 -8.34 -3.43 1.30
CA ALA A 12 -8.14 -4.16 2.55
C ALA A 12 -8.16 -5.67 2.30
N GLU A 13 -7.15 -6.39 2.72
CA GLU A 13 -7.15 -7.85 2.71
C GLU A 13 -8.02 -8.37 3.88
N ALA A 14 -8.72 -9.47 3.66
CA ALA A 14 -9.46 -10.14 4.72
C ALA A 14 -8.51 -10.57 5.86
N LEU A 15 -8.99 -10.49 7.11
CA LEU A 15 -8.17 -10.87 8.26
C LEU A 15 -7.67 -12.31 8.13
N HIS A 16 -6.35 -12.48 8.15
CA HIS A 16 -5.72 -13.78 8.03
C HIS A 16 -6.12 -14.69 9.20
N PRO A 17 -6.39 -16.00 8.98
CA PRO A 17 -6.75 -16.91 10.08
C PRO A 17 -5.74 -16.91 11.23
N ALA A 18 -4.43 -16.87 10.92
CA ALA A 18 -3.38 -16.77 11.94
C ALA A 18 -3.46 -15.47 12.76
N ALA A 19 -3.82 -14.34 12.11
CA ALA A 19 -4.06 -13.08 12.82
C ALA A 19 -5.26 -13.16 13.76
N ARG A 20 -6.35 -13.77 13.28
CA ARG A 20 -7.56 -13.95 14.09
C ARG A 20 -7.29 -14.81 15.33
N GLU A 21 -6.58 -15.91 15.15
CA GLU A 21 -6.21 -16.80 16.26
C GLU A 21 -5.32 -16.08 17.27
N MET A 22 -4.25 -15.44 16.79
CA MET A 22 -3.33 -14.67 17.64
C MET A 22 -4.03 -13.55 18.39
N LEU A 23 -4.94 -12.80 17.73
CA LEU A 23 -5.70 -11.73 18.35
C LEU A 23 -6.53 -12.24 19.54
N LEU A 24 -7.26 -13.35 19.37
CA LEU A 24 -8.06 -13.95 20.42
C LEU A 24 -7.21 -14.40 21.61
N GLN A 25 -6.03 -14.95 21.36
CA GLN A 25 -5.11 -15.36 22.44
C GLN A 25 -4.47 -14.15 23.15
N ALA A 26 -4.20 -13.08 22.41
CA ALA A 26 -3.49 -11.91 22.93
C ALA A 26 -4.37 -10.96 23.76
N VAL A 27 -5.69 -10.95 23.55
CA VAL A 27 -6.62 -10.07 24.28
C VAL A 27 -6.54 -10.32 25.80
N ASP A 28 -6.40 -11.57 26.22
CA ASP A 28 -6.36 -11.93 27.65
C ASP A 28 -5.04 -11.61 28.34
N SER A 29 -3.93 -11.43 27.59
CA SER A 29 -2.58 -11.26 28.15
C SER A 29 -1.87 -9.96 27.75
N GLY A 30 -2.30 -9.32 26.67
CA GLY A 30 -1.68 -8.11 26.11
C GLY A 30 -2.27 -6.78 26.59
N TRP A 31 -3.14 -6.76 27.60
CA TRP A 31 -3.88 -5.58 28.02
C TRP A 31 -3.10 -4.65 28.98
N ALA A 32 -2.02 -5.13 29.62
CA ALA A 32 -1.31 -4.39 30.64
C ALA A 32 -0.32 -3.35 30.05
N ASP A 33 0.01 -2.33 30.84
CA ASP A 33 1.00 -1.32 30.49
C ASP A 33 2.42 -1.93 30.45
N PRO A 34 3.09 -1.99 29.28
CA PRO A 34 4.37 -2.66 29.12
C PRO A 34 5.55 -1.98 29.82
N VAL A 35 5.39 -0.73 30.33
CA VAL A 35 6.43 -0.06 31.11
C VAL A 35 6.37 -0.37 32.61
N ARG A 36 5.35 -1.14 33.07
CA ARG A 36 5.20 -1.50 34.47
C ARG A 36 6.06 -2.69 34.88
N LEU A 37 6.53 -2.66 36.13
CA LEU A 37 7.44 -3.68 36.67
C LEU A 37 6.74 -4.91 37.27
N HIS A 38 5.41 -4.90 37.42
CA HIS A 38 4.66 -6.06 37.87
C HIS A 38 4.58 -7.14 36.78
N HIS A 39 4.10 -8.34 37.14
CA HIS A 39 4.09 -9.51 36.27
C HIS A 39 3.38 -9.24 34.93
N GLU A 40 2.18 -8.68 34.96
CA GLU A 40 1.35 -8.39 33.79
C GLU A 40 2.05 -7.37 32.85
N GLY A 41 2.70 -6.35 33.41
CA GLY A 41 3.46 -5.37 32.61
C GLY A 41 4.66 -6.01 31.92
N ARG A 42 5.42 -6.88 32.61
CA ARG A 42 6.53 -7.62 31.99
C ARG A 42 6.06 -8.56 30.91
N THR A 43 4.91 -9.24 31.10
CA THR A 43 4.30 -10.09 30.07
C THR A 43 3.91 -9.26 28.86
N ALA A 44 3.22 -8.14 29.04
CA ALA A 44 2.84 -7.24 27.99
C ALA A 44 4.06 -6.71 27.20
N ARG A 45 5.15 -6.38 27.91
CA ARG A 45 6.43 -5.94 27.30
C ARG A 45 7.02 -7.05 26.42
N LEU A 46 7.09 -8.27 26.93
CA LEU A 46 7.60 -9.42 26.18
C LEU A 46 6.78 -9.67 24.90
N LEU A 47 5.45 -9.57 24.98
CA LEU A 47 4.56 -9.74 23.85
C LEU A 47 4.77 -8.64 22.79
N LEU A 48 4.89 -7.37 23.22
CA LEU A 48 5.16 -6.26 22.34
C LEU A 48 6.53 -6.39 21.65
N ASP A 49 7.56 -6.72 22.39
CA ASP A 49 8.92 -6.91 21.88
C ASP A 49 8.97 -8.07 20.88
N ASN A 50 8.22 -9.16 21.12
CA ASN A 50 8.10 -10.27 20.18
C ASN A 50 7.39 -9.86 18.89
N ALA A 51 6.25 -9.16 18.97
CA ALA A 51 5.57 -8.63 17.79
C ALA A 51 6.48 -7.72 16.96
N ARG A 52 7.19 -6.81 17.64
CA ARG A 52 8.15 -5.90 16.99
C ARG A 52 9.30 -6.66 16.31
N ALA A 53 9.85 -7.69 16.96
CA ALA A 53 10.93 -8.49 16.40
C ALA A 53 10.50 -9.24 15.13
N VAL A 54 9.34 -9.87 15.13
CA VAL A 54 8.79 -10.57 13.95
C VAL A 54 8.55 -9.60 12.79
N LEU A 55 7.94 -8.45 13.06
CA LEU A 55 7.67 -7.44 12.04
C LEU A 55 8.95 -6.81 11.50
N ALA A 56 9.94 -6.58 12.37
CA ALA A 56 11.24 -6.03 11.97
C ALA A 56 12.03 -7.01 11.08
N ASP A 57 12.05 -8.29 11.43
CA ASP A 57 12.66 -9.34 10.62
C ASP A 57 12.03 -9.41 9.22
N ALA A 58 10.70 -9.35 9.16
CA ALA A 58 9.95 -9.38 7.90
C ALA A 58 10.26 -8.21 6.94
N VAL A 59 10.65 -7.04 7.46
CA VAL A 59 11.03 -5.87 6.66
C VAL A 59 12.55 -5.65 6.58
N GLY A 60 13.34 -6.56 7.15
CA GLY A 60 14.80 -6.58 7.04
C GLY A 60 15.49 -5.48 7.86
N VAL A 61 14.97 -5.18 9.07
CA VAL A 61 15.54 -4.21 10.00
C VAL A 61 15.67 -4.81 11.40
N ARG A 62 16.34 -4.09 12.30
CA ARG A 62 16.41 -4.48 13.71
C ARG A 62 15.14 -4.03 14.44
N PRO A 63 14.78 -4.70 15.56
CA PRO A 63 13.63 -4.29 16.36
C PRO A 63 13.68 -2.84 16.86
N ASP A 64 14.88 -2.28 17.10
CA ASP A 64 15.08 -0.89 17.51
C ASP A 64 15.00 0.13 16.35
N GLU A 65 14.83 -0.35 15.13
CA GLU A 65 14.59 0.45 13.92
C GLU A 65 13.11 0.44 13.49
N LEU A 66 12.24 -0.34 14.19
CA LEU A 66 10.82 -0.48 13.86
C LEU A 66 9.93 0.21 14.90
N TYR A 67 9.05 1.07 14.42
CA TYR A 67 8.04 1.80 15.19
C TYR A 67 6.65 1.36 14.74
N LEU A 68 5.78 1.08 15.72
CA LEU A 68 4.38 0.79 15.47
C LEU A 68 3.58 2.09 15.45
N THR A 69 2.73 2.24 14.46
CA THR A 69 1.83 3.39 14.30
C THR A 69 0.39 2.92 14.15
N THR A 70 -0.57 3.83 14.18
CA THR A 70 -2.00 3.48 14.07
C THR A 70 -2.46 3.18 12.63
N SER A 71 -1.62 3.42 11.62
CA SER A 71 -1.92 3.13 10.20
C SER A 71 -0.70 3.37 9.33
N GLY A 72 -0.71 2.86 8.09
CA GLY A 72 0.29 3.24 7.08
C GLY A 72 0.31 4.76 6.81
N THR A 73 -0.86 5.40 6.78
CA THR A 73 -0.96 6.86 6.65
C THR A 73 -0.25 7.58 7.79
N ALA A 74 -0.45 7.15 9.03
CA ALA A 74 0.26 7.71 10.19
C ALA A 74 1.78 7.46 10.10
N ALA A 75 2.20 6.28 9.63
CA ALA A 75 3.61 5.98 9.41
C ALA A 75 4.26 6.91 8.37
N ILE A 76 3.57 7.16 7.25
CA ILE A 76 4.03 8.09 6.19
C ILE A 76 4.17 9.52 6.75
N HIS A 77 3.11 10.04 7.39
CA HIS A 77 3.12 11.39 7.94
C HIS A 77 4.22 11.56 8.99
N THR A 78 4.34 10.60 9.92
CA THR A 78 5.35 10.64 10.97
C THR A 78 6.77 10.56 10.40
N GLY A 79 7.03 9.62 9.49
CA GLY A 79 8.35 9.41 8.91
C GLY A 79 8.85 10.60 8.09
N LEU A 80 8.02 11.09 7.16
CA LEU A 80 8.37 12.26 6.34
C LEU A 80 8.55 13.52 7.18
N THR A 81 7.67 13.76 8.18
CA THR A 81 7.77 14.91 9.09
C THR A 81 9.03 14.83 9.93
N ALA A 82 9.35 13.66 10.51
CA ALA A 82 10.52 13.46 11.35
C ALA A 82 11.84 13.66 10.59
N ILE A 83 11.92 13.16 9.37
CA ILE A 83 13.10 13.33 8.48
C ILE A 83 13.21 14.82 8.09
N GLY A 84 12.13 15.43 7.60
CA GLY A 84 12.10 16.83 7.21
C GLY A 84 12.51 17.77 8.37
N ALA A 85 12.00 17.55 9.57
CA ALA A 85 12.34 18.33 10.77
C ALA A 85 13.83 18.21 11.13
N ALA A 86 14.42 17.01 11.01
CA ALA A 86 15.86 16.81 11.26
C ALA A 86 16.74 17.49 10.21
N ARG A 87 16.23 17.68 9.01
CA ARG A 87 16.96 18.25 7.86
C ARG A 87 16.59 19.71 7.55
N LYS A 88 15.84 20.38 8.42
CA LYS A 88 15.40 21.79 8.24
C LYS A 88 16.49 22.80 7.86
N ARG A 89 17.76 22.49 8.19
CA ARG A 89 18.91 23.32 7.78
C ARG A 89 19.36 23.09 6.35
N VAL A 90 19.01 21.94 5.77
CA VAL A 90 19.26 21.61 4.34
C VAL A 90 18.19 22.27 3.48
N GLY A 91 16.93 22.11 3.89
CA GLY A 91 15.76 22.67 3.21
C GLY A 91 14.47 22.02 3.69
N SER A 92 13.39 22.21 2.93
CA SER A 92 12.07 21.63 3.17
C SER A 92 11.50 20.87 1.97
N THR A 93 12.21 20.82 0.87
CA THR A 93 11.70 20.21 -0.36
C THR A 93 11.57 18.70 -0.22
N VAL A 94 10.41 18.18 -0.62
CA VAL A 94 10.10 16.74 -0.71
C VAL A 94 9.98 16.39 -2.18
N VAL A 95 10.91 15.62 -2.72
CA VAL A 95 10.80 15.09 -4.10
C VAL A 95 9.97 13.83 -4.06
N HIS A 96 8.96 13.69 -4.91
CA HIS A 96 8.09 12.53 -4.95
C HIS A 96 7.56 12.23 -6.35
N SER A 97 7.15 10.98 -6.59
CA SER A 97 6.49 10.59 -7.83
C SER A 97 5.06 11.17 -7.90
N ALA A 98 4.59 11.47 -9.11
CA ALA A 98 3.22 11.92 -9.38
C ALA A 98 2.14 10.87 -9.01
N VAL A 99 2.52 9.60 -8.85
CA VAL A 99 1.60 8.50 -8.55
C VAL A 99 1.67 8.03 -7.09
N GLU A 100 2.26 8.84 -6.19
CA GLU A 100 2.31 8.53 -4.77
C GLU A 100 0.92 8.43 -4.13
N HIS A 101 0.84 7.72 -3.02
CA HIS A 101 -0.36 7.74 -2.19
C HIS A 101 -0.63 9.15 -1.65
N SER A 102 -1.91 9.50 -1.50
CA SER A 102 -2.36 10.83 -1.02
C SER A 102 -1.69 11.27 0.28
N ALA A 103 -1.34 10.34 1.17
CA ALA A 103 -0.62 10.65 2.41
C ALA A 103 0.76 11.27 2.15
N VAL A 104 1.50 10.81 1.12
CA VAL A 104 2.78 11.41 0.71
C VAL A 104 2.53 12.79 0.13
N LEU A 105 1.58 12.89 -0.84
CA LEU A 105 1.26 14.16 -1.52
C LEU A 105 0.83 15.25 -0.53
N HIS A 106 -0.04 14.90 0.42
CA HIS A 106 -0.51 15.85 1.44
C HIS A 106 0.58 16.24 2.42
N THR A 107 1.50 15.32 2.78
CA THR A 107 2.63 15.64 3.66
C THR A 107 3.65 16.54 2.96
N ALA A 108 3.93 16.28 1.68
CA ALA A 108 4.79 17.13 0.87
C ALA A 108 4.19 18.55 0.70
N GLY A 109 2.87 18.62 0.47
CA GLY A 109 2.13 19.88 0.35
C GLY A 109 2.80 20.87 -0.63
N SER A 110 2.91 22.14 -0.23
CA SER A 110 3.54 23.16 -1.06
C SER A 110 5.08 23.04 -1.19
N SER A 111 5.69 22.15 -0.42
CA SER A 111 7.12 21.85 -0.49
C SER A 111 7.43 20.67 -1.42
N GLY A 112 6.39 20.07 -2.00
CA GLY A 112 6.52 18.94 -2.93
C GLY A 112 7.08 19.38 -4.29
N VAL A 113 8.04 18.58 -4.79
CA VAL A 113 8.48 18.60 -6.19
C VAL A 113 8.07 17.27 -6.80
N GLU A 114 7.07 17.33 -7.66
CA GLU A 114 6.48 16.19 -8.32
C GLU A 114 7.31 15.78 -9.54
N VAL A 115 7.61 14.47 -9.63
CA VAL A 115 8.28 13.87 -10.79
C VAL A 115 7.28 13.03 -11.56
N GLY A 116 7.20 13.25 -12.87
CA GLY A 116 6.31 12.53 -13.78
C GLY A 116 6.60 11.03 -13.86
N VAL A 117 5.68 10.33 -14.52
CA VAL A 117 5.74 8.88 -14.76
C VAL A 117 5.48 8.58 -16.24
N ASP A 118 5.84 7.38 -16.66
CA ASP A 118 5.48 6.85 -17.96
C ASP A 118 4.01 6.31 -18.00
N MET A 119 3.56 5.83 -19.13
CA MET A 119 2.23 5.24 -19.30
C MET A 119 2.02 3.95 -18.51
N ALA A 120 3.08 3.29 -18.05
CA ALA A 120 3.01 2.16 -17.14
C ALA A 120 2.91 2.59 -15.66
N GLY A 121 3.08 3.87 -15.36
CA GLY A 121 3.07 4.42 -14.00
C GLY A 121 4.41 4.31 -13.30
N ARG A 122 5.51 4.12 -14.04
CA ARG A 122 6.87 4.08 -13.51
C ARG A 122 7.47 5.47 -13.52
N VAL A 123 8.13 5.87 -12.43
CA VAL A 123 8.75 7.18 -12.29
C VAL A 123 9.82 7.39 -13.37
N ASP A 124 9.87 8.61 -13.94
CA ASP A 124 10.99 9.04 -14.76
C ASP A 124 12.24 9.17 -13.87
N LEU A 125 13.12 8.18 -13.95
CA LEU A 125 14.28 8.07 -13.08
C LEU A 125 15.33 9.18 -13.38
N ASP A 126 15.43 9.65 -14.61
CA ASP A 126 16.35 10.72 -14.96
C ASP A 126 15.85 12.06 -14.38
N ALA A 127 14.58 12.37 -14.53
CA ALA A 127 13.96 13.53 -13.90
C ALA A 127 13.98 13.44 -12.36
N PHE A 128 13.76 12.25 -11.78
CA PHE A 128 13.90 12.03 -10.35
C PHE A 128 15.32 12.29 -9.87
N THR A 129 16.32 11.80 -10.60
CA THR A 129 17.74 12.00 -10.32
C THR A 129 18.12 13.49 -10.39
N GLU A 130 17.60 14.22 -11.35
CA GLU A 130 17.81 15.67 -11.44
C GLU A 130 17.15 16.41 -10.25
N ALA A 131 15.91 16.05 -9.93
CA ALA A 131 15.15 16.69 -8.85
C ALA A 131 15.80 16.49 -7.46
N VAL A 132 16.26 15.27 -7.14
CA VAL A 132 16.88 14.99 -5.81
C VAL A 132 18.23 15.68 -5.63
N ARG A 133 18.92 16.07 -6.70
CA ARG A 133 20.19 16.80 -6.66
C ARG A 133 20.03 18.30 -6.46
N GLN A 134 18.81 18.84 -6.51
CA GLN A 134 18.56 20.27 -6.32
C GLN A 134 18.86 20.69 -4.87
N PRO A 135 19.37 21.91 -4.67
CA PRO A 135 19.56 22.45 -3.33
C PRO A 135 18.23 22.52 -2.56
N GLY A 136 18.27 22.24 -1.27
CA GLY A 136 17.09 22.36 -0.42
C GLY A 136 16.23 21.08 -0.31
N VAL A 137 16.61 19.99 -0.98
CA VAL A 137 15.89 18.72 -0.86
C VAL A 137 16.18 18.08 0.50
N ALA A 138 15.13 17.98 1.32
CA ALA A 138 15.18 17.38 2.64
C ALA A 138 14.99 15.86 2.60
N VAL A 139 14.13 15.37 1.74
CA VAL A 139 13.78 13.95 1.62
C VAL A 139 13.24 13.66 0.21
N ALA A 140 13.48 12.47 -0.28
CA ALA A 140 12.81 11.93 -1.45
C ALA A 140 11.82 10.85 -1.00
N ALA A 141 10.67 10.72 -1.66
CA ALA A 141 9.66 9.71 -1.40
C ALA A 141 9.32 8.96 -2.70
N LEU A 142 9.30 7.63 -2.64
CA LEU A 142 8.91 6.79 -3.76
C LEU A 142 8.22 5.53 -3.22
N GLN A 143 7.01 5.24 -3.68
CA GLN A 143 6.32 4.01 -3.33
C GLN A 143 7.03 2.80 -3.94
N SER A 144 7.03 1.66 -3.28
CA SER A 144 7.66 0.44 -3.82
C SER A 144 6.88 -0.15 -4.99
N ALA A 145 5.54 -0.06 -4.92
CA ALA A 145 4.64 -0.42 -6.01
C ALA A 145 3.35 0.39 -5.90
N ASN A 146 2.74 0.68 -7.05
CA ASN A 146 1.53 1.48 -7.09
C ASN A 146 0.30 0.68 -6.63
N HIS A 147 -0.48 1.28 -5.76
CA HIS A 147 -1.66 0.68 -5.14
C HIS A 147 -2.89 0.59 -6.05
N GLU A 148 -2.89 1.31 -7.20
CA GLU A 148 -3.97 1.24 -8.19
C GLU A 148 -3.61 0.29 -9.33
N VAL A 149 -2.47 0.46 -9.97
CA VAL A 149 -2.10 -0.28 -11.18
C VAL A 149 -1.10 -1.41 -10.93
N GLY A 150 -0.55 -1.50 -9.72
CA GLY A 150 0.37 -2.57 -9.33
C GLY A 150 1.81 -2.40 -9.81
N THR A 151 2.11 -1.45 -10.68
CA THR A 151 3.46 -1.24 -11.25
C THR A 151 4.50 -1.03 -10.15
N ARG A 152 5.63 -1.76 -10.22
CA ARG A 152 6.76 -1.60 -9.31
C ARG A 152 7.59 -0.39 -9.67
N GLN A 153 8.18 0.25 -8.64
CA GLN A 153 9.07 1.39 -8.82
C GLN A 153 10.53 0.97 -8.67
N PRO A 154 11.47 1.64 -9.34
CA PRO A 154 12.90 1.30 -9.34
C PRO A 154 13.60 1.80 -8.07
N ILE A 155 13.26 1.24 -6.90
CA ILE A 155 13.69 1.74 -5.59
C ILE A 155 15.21 1.74 -5.43
N GLU A 156 15.91 0.67 -5.85
CA GLU A 156 17.36 0.57 -5.72
C GLU A 156 18.07 1.65 -6.54
N ALA A 157 17.64 1.86 -7.78
CA ALA A 157 18.20 2.91 -8.65
C ALA A 157 17.87 4.32 -8.13
N ALA A 158 16.66 4.53 -7.59
CA ALA A 158 16.28 5.78 -6.95
C ALA A 158 17.12 6.04 -5.68
N ALA A 159 17.42 5.01 -4.90
CA ALA A 159 18.27 5.12 -3.71
C ALA A 159 19.72 5.52 -4.09
N GLU A 160 20.26 4.93 -5.15
CA GLU A 160 21.57 5.33 -5.69
C GLU A 160 21.58 6.79 -6.15
N ALA A 161 20.52 7.22 -6.83
CA ALA A 161 20.37 8.61 -7.29
C ALA A 161 20.28 9.62 -6.13
N CYS A 162 19.65 9.22 -5.02
CA CYS A 162 19.48 10.05 -3.82
C CYS A 162 20.81 10.38 -3.11
N GLY A 163 21.80 9.51 -3.13
CA GLY A 163 23.06 9.72 -2.41
C GLY A 163 22.83 10.01 -0.93
N ASP A 164 23.14 11.25 -0.49
CA ASP A 164 22.97 11.69 0.91
C ASP A 164 21.53 12.15 1.25
N VAL A 165 20.62 12.21 0.28
CA VAL A 165 19.22 12.53 0.51
C VAL A 165 18.50 11.27 0.98
N PRO A 166 17.85 11.26 2.15
CA PRO A 166 17.10 10.09 2.60
C PRO A 166 15.98 9.73 1.64
N LEU A 167 15.89 8.45 1.25
CA LEU A 167 14.77 7.92 0.50
C LEU A 167 13.75 7.30 1.45
N PHE A 168 12.56 7.87 1.48
CA PHE A 168 11.39 7.30 2.16
C PHE A 168 10.61 6.43 1.19
N VAL A 169 10.30 5.19 1.59
CA VAL A 169 9.55 4.24 0.74
C VAL A 169 8.18 3.96 1.34
N ASP A 170 7.10 4.24 0.59
CA ASP A 170 5.79 3.70 0.89
C ASP A 170 5.70 2.27 0.32
N ALA A 171 5.74 1.28 1.20
CA ALA A 171 5.64 -0.14 0.88
C ALA A 171 4.29 -0.75 1.28
N ALA A 172 3.26 0.07 1.53
CA ALA A 172 1.97 -0.42 1.99
C ALA A 172 1.31 -1.40 1.01
N ALA A 173 1.49 -1.21 -0.29
CA ALA A 173 0.91 -2.09 -1.30
C ALA A 173 1.73 -3.36 -1.55
N SER A 174 3.02 -3.38 -1.21
CA SER A 174 3.94 -4.47 -1.57
C SER A 174 4.30 -5.42 -0.43
N ILE A 175 4.33 -4.94 0.84
CA ILE A 175 4.67 -5.81 1.99
C ILE A 175 3.70 -6.99 2.07
N GLY A 176 4.27 -8.19 2.15
CA GLY A 176 3.54 -9.46 2.11
C GLY A 176 3.24 -9.98 0.70
N HIS A 177 3.36 -9.16 -0.33
CA HIS A 177 3.10 -9.51 -1.72
C HIS A 177 4.36 -9.51 -2.60
N ASP A 178 5.43 -8.88 -2.13
CA ASP A 178 6.69 -8.75 -2.84
C ASP A 178 7.87 -8.72 -1.88
N ALA A 179 9.08 -8.87 -2.42
CA ALA A 179 10.31 -8.67 -1.66
C ALA A 179 10.44 -7.21 -1.20
N VAL A 180 11.01 -7.01 -0.02
CA VAL A 180 11.33 -5.67 0.47
C VAL A 180 12.51 -5.13 -0.34
N PRO A 181 12.38 -3.98 -1.02
CA PRO A 181 13.48 -3.41 -1.81
C PRO A 181 14.65 -2.99 -0.92
N ALA A 182 15.83 -2.85 -1.51
CA ALA A 182 17.02 -2.36 -0.81
C ALA A 182 17.20 -0.83 -0.96
N GLY A 183 18.12 -0.25 -0.19
CA GLY A 183 18.63 1.12 -0.37
C GLY A 183 17.81 2.25 0.29
N TRP A 184 16.62 1.98 0.81
CA TRP A 184 15.81 3.01 1.49
C TRP A 184 16.35 3.41 2.86
N SER A 185 16.03 4.63 3.29
CA SER A 185 16.36 5.19 4.62
C SER A 185 15.24 5.01 5.64
N ALA A 186 13.99 5.14 5.20
CA ALA A 186 12.80 4.85 5.98
C ALA A 186 11.72 4.21 5.11
N LEU A 187 10.86 3.40 5.74
CA LEU A 187 9.83 2.64 5.04
C LEU A 187 8.54 2.63 5.86
N ALA A 188 7.40 2.82 5.19
CA ALA A 188 6.07 2.68 5.78
C ALA A 188 5.31 1.49 5.22
N ALA A 189 4.50 0.83 6.07
CA ALA A 189 3.60 -0.24 5.65
C ALA A 189 2.31 -0.25 6.49
N SER A 190 1.30 -1.03 6.07
CA SER A 190 -0.02 -1.05 6.71
C SER A 190 -0.58 -2.46 6.82
N ALA A 191 -0.85 -2.90 8.05
CA ALA A 191 -1.17 -4.30 8.34
C ALA A 191 -2.41 -4.83 7.60
N HIS A 192 -3.43 -4.01 7.40
CA HIS A 192 -4.65 -4.43 6.70
C HIS A 192 -4.44 -4.77 5.22
N LYS A 193 -3.25 -4.51 4.65
CA LYS A 193 -2.90 -4.88 3.27
C LYS A 193 -2.36 -6.30 3.13
N TRP A 194 -1.86 -6.91 4.22
CA TRP A 194 -1.37 -8.29 4.23
C TRP A 194 -2.22 -9.24 5.10
N GLY A 195 -3.45 -8.84 5.43
CA GLY A 195 -4.36 -9.64 6.26
C GLY A 195 -4.14 -9.49 7.76
N GLY A 196 -3.40 -8.47 8.20
CA GLY A 196 -3.38 -8.04 9.60
C GLY A 196 -4.58 -7.16 9.94
N PRO A 197 -4.81 -6.87 11.23
CA PRO A 197 -5.90 -6.01 11.66
C PRO A 197 -5.70 -4.56 11.23
N ALA A 198 -6.81 -3.83 11.08
CA ALA A 198 -6.78 -2.39 11.01
C ALA A 198 -6.20 -1.78 12.30
N GLY A 199 -5.74 -0.54 12.24
CA GLY A 199 -5.16 0.13 13.40
C GLY A 199 -3.69 -0.16 13.65
N VAL A 200 -3.01 -0.88 12.75
CA VAL A 200 -1.56 -1.14 12.83
C VAL A 200 -0.87 -0.70 11.55
N GLY A 201 0.08 0.21 11.70
CA GLY A 201 1.04 0.60 10.67
C GLY A 201 2.48 0.37 11.15
N LEU A 202 3.39 0.25 10.20
CA LEU A 202 4.82 0.11 10.45
C LEU A 202 5.55 1.34 9.92
N LEU A 203 6.45 1.88 10.72
CA LEU A 203 7.47 2.82 10.29
C LEU A 203 8.83 2.22 10.62
N ALA A 204 9.58 1.82 9.62
CA ALA A 204 10.97 1.40 9.79
C ALA A 204 11.90 2.57 9.44
N VAL A 205 12.88 2.83 10.29
CA VAL A 205 13.88 3.90 10.08
C VAL A 205 15.27 3.30 10.31
N ARG A 206 16.05 3.19 9.24
CA ARG A 206 17.39 2.60 9.32
C ARG A 206 18.31 3.46 10.17
N LYS A 207 19.14 2.80 10.96
CA LYS A 207 20.18 3.47 11.77
C LYS A 207 21.09 4.32 10.87
N GLY A 208 21.32 5.55 11.32
CA GLY A 208 22.04 6.56 10.53
C GLY A 208 21.14 7.56 9.82
N THR A 209 19.88 7.23 9.59
CA THR A 209 18.89 8.21 9.12
C THR A 209 18.60 9.24 10.22
N ARG A 210 18.85 10.52 9.91
CA ARG A 210 18.57 11.59 10.86
C ARG A 210 17.08 11.84 10.93
N ILE A 211 16.55 11.74 12.14
CA ILE A 211 15.16 12.05 12.48
C ILE A 211 15.08 13.00 13.65
N ALA A 212 14.01 13.77 13.72
CA ALA A 212 13.62 14.52 14.90
C ALA A 212 12.18 14.11 15.27
N PRO A 213 11.82 14.06 16.55
CA PRO A 213 10.45 13.73 16.95
C PRO A 213 9.45 14.64 16.25
N ALA A 214 8.42 14.04 15.63
CA ALA A 214 7.32 14.77 15.02
C ALA A 214 6.30 15.26 16.06
N TRP A 215 6.31 14.64 17.26
CA TRP A 215 5.37 14.86 18.34
C TRP A 215 6.10 15.19 19.65
N PRO A 216 5.44 15.86 20.61
CA PRO A 216 5.98 15.98 21.96
C PRO A 216 6.25 14.59 22.54
N MET A 217 7.46 14.39 23.07
CA MET A 217 7.88 13.14 23.68
C MET A 217 7.49 13.09 25.15
N ASP A 218 7.06 11.92 25.63
CA ASP A 218 6.99 11.60 27.05
C ASP A 218 7.84 10.36 27.35
N GLU A 219 7.89 9.92 28.61
CA GLU A 219 8.70 8.78 29.07
C GLU A 219 8.22 7.41 28.51
N ARG A 220 7.06 7.37 27.86
CA ARG A 220 6.41 6.15 27.36
C ARG A 220 6.55 5.96 25.86
N GLU A 221 6.96 7.02 25.18
CA GLU A 221 6.95 7.08 23.74
C GLU A 221 8.37 7.03 23.18
N ASP A 222 8.58 6.24 22.14
CA ASP A 222 9.87 6.10 21.46
C ASP A 222 10.12 7.22 20.42
N GLY A 223 9.36 8.32 20.49
CA GLY A 223 9.54 9.55 19.72
C GLY A 223 8.90 9.55 18.33
N LEU A 224 8.53 8.40 17.78
CA LEU A 224 7.87 8.26 16.49
C LEU A 224 6.52 7.54 16.59
N SER A 225 6.19 6.93 17.71
CA SER A 225 4.85 6.43 18.03
C SER A 225 4.30 7.14 19.27
N THR A 226 2.99 7.31 19.31
CA THR A 226 2.29 8.03 20.37
C THR A 226 1.20 7.15 20.97
N GLY A 227 1.00 7.31 22.30
CA GLY A 227 -0.08 6.66 23.02
C GLY A 227 0.22 5.25 23.50
N PHE A 228 -0.80 4.60 24.04
CA PHE A 228 -0.72 3.24 24.56
C PHE A 228 -0.62 2.22 23.41
N PRO A 229 0.37 1.31 23.40
CA PRO A 229 0.54 0.37 22.31
C PRO A 229 -0.59 -0.67 22.28
N ASP A 230 -1.17 -0.90 21.12
CA ASP A 230 -2.14 -1.96 20.89
C ASP A 230 -1.42 -3.30 20.68
N ILE A 231 -1.07 -3.95 21.77
CA ILE A 231 -0.29 -5.17 21.78
C ILE A 231 -1.03 -6.35 21.10
N PRO A 232 -2.32 -6.59 21.36
CA PRO A 232 -3.06 -7.65 20.67
C PRO A 232 -3.06 -7.49 19.14
N ASN A 233 -3.33 -6.29 18.65
CA ASN A 233 -3.33 -6.03 17.21
C ASN A 233 -1.90 -6.08 16.62
N ALA A 234 -0.87 -5.66 17.34
CA ALA A 234 0.52 -5.78 16.90
C ALA A 234 0.93 -7.26 16.73
N LEU A 235 0.58 -8.13 17.68
CA LEU A 235 0.82 -9.57 17.59
C LEU A 235 0.07 -10.21 16.43
N ALA A 236 -1.21 -9.84 16.25
CA ALA A 236 -2.02 -10.32 15.14
C ALA A 236 -1.45 -9.88 13.78
N ALA A 237 -0.98 -8.64 13.67
CA ALA A 237 -0.32 -8.13 12.47
C ALA A 237 0.97 -8.90 12.14
N ALA A 238 1.77 -9.22 13.17
CA ALA A 238 2.98 -10.02 13.05
C ALA A 238 2.67 -11.46 12.58
N ALA A 239 1.68 -12.11 13.20
CA ALA A 239 1.24 -13.45 12.83
C ALA A 239 0.70 -13.51 11.38
N ALA A 240 -0.06 -12.49 10.96
CA ALA A 240 -0.54 -12.37 9.60
C ALA A 240 0.62 -12.24 8.59
N LEU A 241 1.58 -11.34 8.86
CA LEU A 241 2.69 -11.11 7.95
C LEU A 241 3.57 -12.35 7.81
N GLN A 242 3.90 -13.00 8.91
CA GLN A 242 4.68 -14.24 8.90
C GLN A 242 3.98 -15.35 8.10
N ALA A 243 2.68 -15.55 8.30
CA ALA A 243 1.89 -16.52 7.56
C ALA A 243 1.80 -16.15 6.08
N ARG A 244 1.53 -14.87 5.75
CA ARG A 244 1.45 -14.39 4.36
C ARG A 244 2.78 -14.56 3.62
N LEU A 245 3.92 -14.31 4.29
CA LEU A 245 5.25 -14.53 3.71
C LEU A 245 5.54 -16.01 3.45
N SER A 246 5.09 -16.91 4.33
CA SER A 246 5.25 -18.36 4.12
C SER A 246 4.41 -18.90 2.95
N GLU A 247 3.31 -18.23 2.60
CA GLU A 247 2.43 -18.57 1.48
C GLU A 247 2.82 -17.82 0.18
N ALA A 248 3.74 -16.84 0.26
CA ALA A 248 3.95 -15.83 -0.79
C ALA A 248 4.33 -16.43 -2.14
N GLU A 249 5.23 -17.40 -2.18
CA GLU A 249 5.75 -17.96 -3.44
C GLU A 249 4.62 -18.60 -4.28
N GLU A 250 3.86 -19.51 -3.67
CA GLU A 250 2.80 -20.23 -4.38
C GLU A 250 1.62 -19.32 -4.69
N LEU A 251 1.19 -18.51 -3.71
CA LEU A 251 0.05 -17.61 -3.88
C LEU A 251 0.33 -16.51 -4.92
N ASN A 252 1.53 -15.94 -4.91
CA ASN A 252 1.90 -14.92 -5.89
C ASN A 252 2.01 -15.49 -7.30
N LYS A 253 2.53 -16.71 -7.47
CA LYS A 253 2.56 -17.42 -8.75
C LYS A 253 1.14 -17.66 -9.29
N GLN A 254 0.24 -18.12 -8.44
CA GLN A 254 -1.15 -18.35 -8.77
C GLN A 254 -1.87 -17.05 -9.14
N HIS A 255 -1.75 -16.01 -8.31
CA HIS A 255 -2.34 -14.70 -8.56
C HIS A 255 -1.83 -14.10 -9.86
N ARG A 256 -0.53 -14.20 -10.13
CA ARG A 256 0.06 -13.72 -11.38
C ARG A 256 -0.62 -14.38 -12.58
N ALA A 257 -0.72 -15.70 -12.59
CA ALA A 257 -1.34 -16.44 -13.70
C ALA A 257 -2.81 -16.03 -13.89
N TRP A 258 -3.56 -15.86 -12.82
CA TRP A 258 -4.96 -15.46 -12.91
C TRP A 258 -5.14 -14.01 -13.35
N ILE A 259 -4.32 -13.10 -12.88
CA ILE A 259 -4.35 -11.71 -13.33
C ILE A 259 -3.93 -11.60 -14.80
N ASP A 260 -2.95 -12.38 -15.26
CA ASP A 260 -2.57 -12.42 -16.68
C ASP A 260 -3.72 -12.92 -17.55
N GLU A 261 -4.47 -13.91 -17.08
CA GLU A 261 -5.68 -14.39 -17.75
C GLU A 261 -6.77 -13.31 -17.81
N VAL A 262 -7.03 -12.58 -16.71
CA VAL A 262 -8.00 -11.48 -16.71
C VAL A 262 -7.56 -10.38 -17.67
N ARG A 263 -6.28 -9.98 -17.65
CA ARG A 263 -5.73 -8.97 -18.58
C ARG A 263 -6.01 -9.36 -20.03
N ARG A 264 -5.71 -10.59 -20.38
CA ARG A 264 -5.91 -11.12 -21.74
C ARG A 264 -7.38 -11.12 -22.14
N ARG A 265 -8.28 -11.63 -21.27
CA ARG A 265 -9.71 -11.73 -21.58
C ARG A 265 -10.38 -10.37 -21.64
N VAL A 266 -10.09 -9.46 -20.70
CA VAL A 266 -10.62 -8.09 -20.73
C VAL A 266 -10.23 -7.39 -22.02
N ALA A 267 -8.97 -7.47 -22.44
CA ALA A 267 -8.49 -6.88 -23.69
C ALA A 267 -9.11 -7.49 -24.94
N ALA A 268 -9.44 -8.81 -24.92
CA ALA A 268 -10.01 -9.50 -26.07
C ALA A 268 -11.54 -9.34 -26.18
N ASP A 269 -12.25 -9.35 -25.04
CA ASP A 269 -13.71 -9.50 -25.01
C ASP A 269 -14.45 -8.16 -24.87
N ILE A 270 -13.72 -7.07 -24.53
CA ILE A 270 -14.31 -5.75 -24.32
C ILE A 270 -13.73 -4.76 -25.33
N PRO A 271 -14.54 -4.28 -26.30
CA PRO A 271 -14.12 -3.20 -27.20
C PRO A 271 -13.80 -1.91 -26.44
N ASP A 272 -12.87 -1.11 -26.97
CA ASP A 272 -12.50 0.20 -26.43
C ASP A 272 -12.18 0.15 -24.91
N VAL A 273 -11.37 -0.84 -24.52
CA VAL A 273 -10.84 -1.01 -23.18
C VAL A 273 -9.33 -0.76 -23.17
N GLU A 274 -8.86 -0.12 -22.14
CA GLU A 274 -7.44 0.07 -21.85
C GLU A 274 -7.07 -0.69 -20.57
N VAL A 275 -6.17 -1.67 -20.68
CA VAL A 275 -5.62 -2.40 -19.53
C VAL A 275 -4.33 -1.71 -19.09
N VAL A 276 -4.37 -1.08 -17.92
CA VAL A 276 -3.30 -0.18 -17.47
C VAL A 276 -2.28 -0.86 -16.54
N GLY A 277 -1.16 -0.17 -16.32
CA GLY A 277 -0.02 -0.65 -15.53
C GLY A 277 0.91 -1.56 -16.32
N ASP A 278 2.10 -1.78 -15.78
CA ASP A 278 3.14 -2.58 -16.42
C ASP A 278 2.67 -4.04 -16.62
N PRO A 279 2.83 -4.62 -17.81
CA PRO A 279 2.40 -5.99 -18.07
C PRO A 279 3.23 -7.03 -17.30
N ASP A 280 4.51 -6.74 -17.03
CA ASP A 280 5.48 -7.69 -16.50
C ASP A 280 5.95 -7.34 -15.10
N ASP A 281 6.43 -6.11 -14.89
CA ASP A 281 7.02 -5.67 -13.63
C ASP A 281 5.99 -5.01 -12.72
N ARG A 282 5.18 -5.85 -12.09
CA ARG A 282 4.04 -5.44 -11.24
C ARG A 282 3.77 -6.43 -10.11
N LEU A 283 2.99 -5.97 -9.14
CA LEU A 283 2.43 -6.85 -8.11
C LEU A 283 1.57 -7.96 -8.75
N PRO A 284 1.59 -9.17 -8.20
CA PRO A 284 0.93 -10.31 -8.82
C PRO A 284 -0.60 -10.28 -8.78
N HIS A 285 -1.18 -9.56 -7.83
CA HIS A 285 -2.59 -9.65 -7.44
C HIS A 285 -3.45 -8.46 -7.87
N ILE A 286 -2.89 -7.41 -8.48
CA ILE A 286 -3.60 -6.18 -8.84
C ILE A 286 -3.72 -6.05 -10.36
N LEU A 287 -4.89 -5.62 -10.81
CA LEU A 287 -5.18 -5.21 -12.17
C LEU A 287 -6.14 -4.02 -12.18
N THR A 288 -5.84 -3.02 -13.00
CA THR A 288 -6.79 -1.96 -13.36
C THR A 288 -7.00 -1.95 -14.87
N PHE A 289 -8.23 -1.70 -15.28
CA PHE A 289 -8.59 -1.42 -16.66
C PHE A 289 -9.63 -0.30 -16.72
N SER A 290 -9.69 0.42 -17.82
CA SER A 290 -10.64 1.50 -18.08
C SER A 290 -11.44 1.19 -19.34
N ALA A 291 -12.75 1.31 -19.29
CA ALA A 291 -13.64 1.12 -20.43
C ALA A 291 -14.15 2.48 -20.93
N LEU A 292 -13.90 2.80 -22.19
CA LEU A 292 -14.36 4.05 -22.80
C LEU A 292 -15.91 4.10 -22.81
N TYR A 293 -16.47 5.28 -22.64
CA TYR A 293 -17.92 5.53 -22.59
C TYR A 293 -18.65 4.84 -21.45
N VAL A 294 -17.97 4.58 -20.35
CA VAL A 294 -18.54 4.00 -19.13
C VAL A 294 -18.24 4.93 -17.96
N ASP A 295 -19.22 5.14 -17.10
CA ASP A 295 -18.98 5.78 -15.81
C ASP A 295 -18.44 4.75 -14.79
N GLY A 296 -17.37 5.10 -14.07
CA GLY A 296 -16.68 4.17 -13.16
C GLY A 296 -17.54 3.80 -11.95
N GLU A 297 -18.34 4.72 -11.41
CA GLU A 297 -19.23 4.46 -10.27
C GLU A 297 -20.40 3.56 -10.70
N ALA A 298 -20.98 3.84 -11.87
CA ALA A 298 -22.01 2.98 -12.44
C ALA A 298 -21.49 1.56 -12.69
N LEU A 299 -20.24 1.42 -13.17
CA LEU A 299 -19.63 0.11 -13.41
C LEU A 299 -19.39 -0.65 -12.10
N VAL A 300 -18.84 -0.02 -11.07
CA VAL A 300 -18.63 -0.65 -9.76
C VAL A 300 -19.96 -1.05 -9.13
N THR A 301 -20.98 -0.19 -9.20
CA THR A 301 -22.34 -0.47 -8.68
C THR A 301 -22.98 -1.65 -9.41
N ALA A 302 -22.85 -1.69 -10.74
CA ALA A 302 -23.40 -2.78 -11.54
C ALA A 302 -22.68 -4.11 -11.27
N LEU A 303 -21.36 -4.10 -11.07
CA LEU A 303 -20.60 -5.29 -10.69
C LEU A 303 -20.91 -5.76 -9.28
N ASP A 304 -21.17 -4.84 -8.34
CA ASP A 304 -21.63 -5.18 -6.99
C ASP A 304 -23.00 -5.90 -7.03
N ALA A 305 -23.92 -5.46 -7.89
CA ALA A 305 -25.21 -6.12 -8.12
C ALA A 305 -25.06 -7.54 -8.70
N GLU A 306 -24.01 -7.79 -9.49
CA GLU A 306 -23.64 -9.12 -10.00
C GLU A 306 -22.85 -9.97 -8.96
N GLY A 307 -22.63 -9.44 -7.75
CA GLY A 307 -21.97 -10.12 -6.65
C GLY A 307 -20.43 -9.99 -6.61
N PHE A 308 -19.85 -9.00 -7.30
CA PHE A 308 -18.43 -8.71 -7.25
C PHE A 308 -18.12 -7.42 -6.48
N ALA A 309 -17.40 -7.53 -5.38
CA ALA A 309 -16.84 -6.36 -4.69
C ALA A 309 -15.50 -5.96 -5.34
N VAL A 310 -15.52 -4.88 -6.09
CA VAL A 310 -14.37 -4.28 -6.78
C VAL A 310 -14.24 -2.81 -6.41
N SER A 311 -13.14 -2.15 -6.80
CA SER A 311 -12.93 -0.73 -6.58
C SER A 311 -12.78 0.02 -7.90
N SER A 312 -13.09 1.32 -7.91
CA SER A 312 -12.55 2.24 -8.91
C SER A 312 -11.32 2.92 -8.31
N GLY A 313 -10.29 3.22 -9.10
CA GLY A 313 -9.08 3.91 -8.63
C GLY A 313 -9.36 5.24 -7.92
N SER A 314 -10.49 5.89 -8.21
CA SER A 314 -10.96 7.11 -7.55
C SER A 314 -11.62 6.90 -6.17
N ALA A 315 -11.75 5.68 -5.68
CA ALA A 315 -12.50 5.36 -4.44
C ALA A 315 -11.90 5.96 -3.15
N CYS A 316 -10.65 6.41 -3.15
CA CYS A 316 -10.10 7.19 -2.04
C CYS A 316 -10.73 8.60 -1.91
N THR A 317 -11.55 9.02 -2.87
CA THR A 317 -12.22 10.31 -2.91
C THR A 317 -13.73 10.16 -3.20
N SER A 318 -14.39 9.23 -2.51
CA SER A 318 -15.84 8.93 -2.66
C SER A 318 -16.80 10.12 -2.49
N SER A 319 -16.29 11.32 -2.31
CA SER A 319 -17.08 12.56 -2.20
C SER A 319 -16.79 13.59 -3.30
N THR A 320 -15.88 13.30 -4.25
CA THR A 320 -15.56 14.24 -5.34
C THR A 320 -15.47 13.50 -6.66
N LEU A 321 -16.19 14.01 -7.67
CA LEU A 321 -16.16 13.61 -9.09
C LEU A 321 -14.78 13.78 -9.76
N LYS A 322 -13.68 13.65 -8.98
CA LYS A 322 -12.33 13.83 -9.51
C LYS A 322 -11.80 12.50 -10.02
N PRO A 323 -11.25 12.47 -11.22
CA PRO A 323 -10.54 11.31 -11.75
C PRO A 323 -9.38 10.87 -10.86
N SER A 324 -8.97 9.61 -10.98
CA SER A 324 -7.74 9.13 -10.34
C SER A 324 -6.54 9.99 -10.76
N HIS A 325 -5.81 10.54 -9.79
CA HIS A 325 -4.59 11.29 -10.06
C HIS A 325 -3.49 10.38 -10.64
N VAL A 326 -3.50 9.09 -10.28
CA VAL A 326 -2.56 8.08 -10.80
C VAL A 326 -2.78 7.91 -12.31
N LEU A 327 -4.01 7.61 -12.74
CA LEU A 327 -4.32 7.43 -14.15
C LEU A 327 -4.12 8.73 -14.96
N ALA A 328 -4.42 9.88 -14.35
CA ALA A 328 -4.18 11.18 -14.97
C ALA A 328 -2.67 11.44 -15.16
N ALA A 329 -1.84 11.14 -14.16
CA ALA A 329 -0.38 11.28 -14.26
C ALA A 329 0.22 10.33 -15.31
N MET A 330 -0.34 9.14 -15.49
CA MET A 330 0.05 8.17 -16.52
C MET A 330 -0.38 8.57 -17.93
N GLY A 331 -1.29 9.54 -18.09
CA GLY A 331 -1.82 9.94 -19.39
C GLY A 331 -2.72 8.90 -20.06
N VAL A 332 -3.34 8.02 -19.26
CA VAL A 332 -4.26 6.95 -19.71
C VAL A 332 -5.72 7.32 -19.44
N LEU A 333 -6.67 6.48 -19.88
CA LEU A 333 -8.09 6.71 -19.63
C LEU A 333 -8.40 6.79 -18.12
N THR A 334 -8.98 7.92 -17.70
CA THR A 334 -9.30 8.20 -16.29
C THR A 334 -10.74 7.89 -15.91
N HIS A 335 -11.60 7.56 -16.90
CA HIS A 335 -13.01 7.26 -16.70
C HIS A 335 -13.29 5.78 -16.96
N GLY A 336 -14.36 5.25 -16.37
CA GLY A 336 -14.75 3.85 -16.55
C GLY A 336 -13.74 2.85 -16.01
N ASN A 337 -12.95 3.26 -15.02
CA ASN A 337 -11.92 2.39 -14.46
C ASN A 337 -12.49 1.46 -13.40
N VAL A 338 -11.97 0.24 -13.40
CA VAL A 338 -12.15 -0.77 -12.35
C VAL A 338 -10.81 -1.34 -11.97
N ARG A 339 -10.53 -1.36 -10.67
CA ARG A 339 -9.43 -2.12 -10.09
C ARG A 339 -9.96 -3.39 -9.46
N ILE A 340 -9.39 -4.52 -9.83
CA ILE A 340 -9.54 -5.78 -9.09
C ILE A 340 -8.24 -6.12 -8.38
N SER A 341 -8.37 -6.75 -7.23
CA SER A 341 -7.22 -7.27 -6.48
C SER A 341 -7.61 -8.54 -5.74
N LEU A 342 -6.81 -9.59 -5.96
CA LEU A 342 -7.11 -10.93 -5.50
C LEU A 342 -6.75 -11.10 -4.04
N THR A 343 -7.63 -11.74 -3.29
CA THR A 343 -7.38 -12.15 -1.92
C THR A 343 -6.76 -13.54 -1.86
N ARG A 344 -6.24 -13.90 -0.69
CA ARG A 344 -5.82 -15.26 -0.37
C ARG A 344 -6.90 -16.31 -0.65
N GLY A 345 -8.18 -15.96 -0.48
CA GLY A 345 -9.33 -16.85 -0.67
C GLY A 345 -9.92 -16.87 -2.08
N THR A 346 -9.41 -16.06 -3.00
CA THR A 346 -9.91 -16.04 -4.39
C THR A 346 -9.66 -17.40 -5.06
N THR A 347 -10.63 -17.88 -5.85
CA THR A 347 -10.54 -19.13 -6.60
C THR A 347 -10.51 -18.88 -8.10
N TYR A 348 -10.09 -19.88 -8.89
CA TYR A 348 -10.16 -19.76 -10.34
C TYR A 348 -11.61 -19.64 -10.85
N ALA A 349 -12.57 -20.25 -10.18
CA ALA A 349 -13.99 -20.12 -10.51
C ALA A 349 -14.49 -18.67 -10.37
N ASP A 350 -13.99 -17.94 -9.38
CA ASP A 350 -14.29 -16.51 -9.21
C ASP A 350 -13.76 -15.68 -10.39
N ILE A 351 -12.55 -15.97 -10.82
CA ILE A 351 -11.90 -15.31 -11.97
C ILE A 351 -12.66 -15.60 -13.26
N ASP A 352 -12.99 -16.85 -13.51
CA ASP A 352 -13.74 -17.26 -14.71
C ASP A 352 -15.13 -16.60 -14.75
N ARG A 353 -15.86 -16.59 -13.62
CA ARG A 353 -17.14 -15.91 -13.47
C ARG A 353 -17.02 -14.40 -13.68
N PHE A 354 -15.99 -13.76 -13.13
CA PHE A 354 -15.76 -12.33 -13.33
C PHE A 354 -15.56 -12.00 -14.82
N CYS A 355 -14.69 -12.73 -15.49
CA CYS A 355 -14.42 -12.55 -16.93
C CYS A 355 -15.64 -12.82 -17.82
N ALA A 356 -16.51 -13.75 -17.43
CA ALA A 356 -17.74 -14.04 -18.17
C ALA A 356 -18.81 -12.91 -18.00
N VAL A 357 -18.85 -12.26 -16.85
CA VAL A 357 -19.89 -11.26 -16.50
C VAL A 357 -19.54 -9.85 -17.00
N VAL A 358 -18.28 -9.41 -16.82
CA VAL A 358 -17.86 -8.02 -17.06
C VAL A 358 -18.19 -7.49 -18.45
N PRO A 359 -17.97 -8.24 -19.57
CA PRO A 359 -18.30 -7.71 -20.90
C PRO A 359 -19.80 -7.44 -21.07
N GLY A 360 -20.65 -8.23 -20.44
CA GLY A 360 -22.12 -8.04 -20.46
C GLY A 360 -22.54 -6.79 -19.69
N VAL A 361 -21.93 -6.55 -18.53
CA VAL A 361 -22.19 -5.36 -17.72
C VAL A 361 -21.79 -4.10 -18.47
N ILE A 362 -20.61 -4.06 -19.06
CA ILE A 362 -20.12 -2.91 -19.82
C ILE A 362 -21.02 -2.62 -21.04
N ARG A 363 -21.41 -3.65 -21.81
CA ARG A 363 -22.35 -3.47 -22.92
C ARG A 363 -23.69 -2.90 -22.47
N ARG A 364 -24.24 -3.34 -21.34
CA ARG A 364 -25.50 -2.83 -20.79
C ARG A 364 -25.39 -1.34 -20.46
N ILE A 365 -24.33 -0.92 -19.76
CA ILE A 365 -24.13 0.48 -19.40
C ILE A 365 -23.97 1.36 -20.65
N ARG A 366 -23.22 0.91 -21.67
CA ARG A 366 -23.06 1.63 -22.95
C ARG A 366 -24.40 1.77 -23.69
N ALA A 367 -25.21 0.73 -23.71
CA ALA A 367 -26.55 0.78 -24.33
C ALA A 367 -27.50 1.80 -23.66
N GLU A 368 -27.38 2.05 -22.36
CA GLU A 368 -28.16 3.05 -21.64
C GLU A 368 -27.84 4.49 -22.08
N VAL A 369 -26.65 4.73 -22.63
CA VAL A 369 -26.22 6.03 -23.17
C VAL A 369 -26.27 6.09 -24.73
N GLY A 370 -26.83 5.06 -25.36
CA GLY A 370 -27.08 5.04 -26.79
C GLY A 370 -25.91 4.57 -27.68
N LEU A 371 -24.99 3.79 -27.10
CA LEU A 371 -23.80 3.24 -27.76
C LEU A 371 -23.87 1.73 -27.88
#